data_1d57813320022283ca1890c5180119fd
#
_entry.id   1d57813320022283ca1890c5180119fd
#
_cell.length_a   1.000
_cell.length_b   1.000
_cell.length_c   1.000
_cell.angle_alpha   90.00
_cell.angle_beta   90.00
_cell.angle_gamma   90.00
#
_symmetry.space_group_name_H-M   'P 1'
#
loop_
_entity.id
_entity.type
_entity.pdbx_description
1 polymer ?
#
loop_
_entity_poly.entity_id
_entity_poly.type
_entity_poly.pdbx_seq_one_letter_code
_entity_poly.pdbx_strand_id
1 'polypeptide(L)'
;MRELDQVVAKHWIDRWDAQQQGYMPDREERFTALIDAVEAAAERPDPLILDLGCGPGSLAVRLLDRIPQANVVAIDADPVLLALGQAAYGERAGLRFADQDLRAPGWVGAICLDRPADAAVSTTAHWLPADALPAMCTELATALRPGALLLNGDHLQEDQTVAPTLARLGRALVERAAQRNLPSAPAEDWKGWWQAATAEPALAGQAAERERRRLSEDHHGSESVLLAVHVSALRAAGFTEIGSLWQHGENRLLCAVLGS
;
A
#
# COMPACT_ATOMS: atom_id res chain seq x y z
N MET A 1 -29.02 -13.98 1.93
CA MET A 1 -27.59 -13.61 1.97
C MET A 1 -27.44 -12.55 3.04
N ARG A 2 -26.56 -12.72 4.01
CA ARG A 2 -26.31 -11.66 5.01
C ARG A 2 -25.59 -10.52 4.30
N GLU A 3 -26.11 -9.32 4.39
CA GLU A 3 -25.46 -8.13 3.83
C GLU A 3 -24.23 -7.78 4.68
N LEU A 4 -23.14 -7.36 4.04
CA LEU A 4 -21.95 -6.91 4.74
C LEU A 4 -22.23 -5.52 5.32
N ASP A 5 -22.55 -5.46 6.60
CA ASP A 5 -22.78 -4.20 7.30
C ASP A 5 -21.49 -3.56 7.81
N GLN A 6 -21.56 -2.28 8.17
CA GLN A 6 -20.40 -1.48 8.60
C GLN A 6 -19.73 -2.06 9.87
N VAL A 7 -20.49 -2.62 10.80
CA VAL A 7 -19.95 -3.16 12.07
C VAL A 7 -19.13 -4.41 11.79
N VAL A 8 -19.67 -5.31 10.97
CA VAL A 8 -18.97 -6.54 10.53
C VAL A 8 -17.72 -6.18 9.76
N ALA A 9 -17.80 -5.23 8.81
CA ALA A 9 -16.66 -4.80 8.03
C ALA A 9 -15.54 -4.20 8.90
N LYS A 10 -15.87 -3.33 9.84
CA LYS A 10 -14.90 -2.77 10.79
C LYS A 10 -14.24 -3.84 11.64
N HIS A 11 -14.99 -4.83 12.14
CA HIS A 11 -14.42 -5.94 12.88
C HIS A 11 -13.35 -6.70 12.05
N TRP A 12 -13.61 -6.95 10.77
CA TRP A 12 -12.65 -7.60 9.87
C TRP A 12 -11.42 -6.73 9.60
N ILE A 13 -11.59 -5.42 9.47
CA ILE A 13 -10.49 -4.47 9.28
C ILE A 13 -9.62 -4.36 10.54
N ASP A 14 -10.22 -4.33 11.74
CA ASP A 14 -9.47 -4.33 12.99
C ASP A 14 -8.59 -5.59 13.12
N ARG A 15 -9.11 -6.77 12.74
CA ARG A 15 -8.32 -8.00 12.68
C ARG A 15 -7.22 -7.95 11.63
N TRP A 16 -7.52 -7.36 10.44
CA TRP A 16 -6.52 -7.11 9.40
C TRP A 16 -5.39 -6.24 9.92
N ASP A 17 -5.70 -5.10 10.53
CA ASP A 17 -4.69 -4.19 11.05
C ASP A 17 -3.85 -4.84 12.17
N ALA A 18 -4.48 -5.60 13.05
CA ALA A 18 -3.79 -6.30 14.13
C ALA A 18 -2.81 -7.37 13.59
N GLN A 19 -3.22 -8.16 12.59
CA GLN A 19 -2.32 -9.15 11.99
C GLN A 19 -1.19 -8.50 11.18
N GLN A 20 -1.46 -7.38 10.46
CA GLN A 20 -0.44 -6.64 9.74
C GLN A 20 0.62 -6.05 10.68
N GLN A 21 0.22 -5.58 11.85
CA GLN A 21 1.15 -5.10 12.87
C GLN A 21 2.08 -6.21 13.38
N GLY A 22 1.64 -7.47 13.34
CA GLY A 22 2.47 -8.63 13.65
C GLY A 22 3.65 -8.83 12.69
N TYR A 23 3.51 -8.44 11.43
CA TYR A 23 4.59 -8.50 10.42
C TYR A 23 5.41 -7.22 10.35
N MET A 24 4.81 -6.09 10.71
CA MET A 24 5.40 -4.76 10.58
C MET A 24 5.27 -4.00 11.91
N PRO A 25 6.16 -4.25 12.88
CA PRO A 25 6.07 -3.65 14.22
C PRO A 25 6.12 -2.11 14.20
N ASP A 26 6.77 -1.52 13.17
CA ASP A 26 6.92 -0.07 13.00
C ASP A 26 5.88 0.52 12.02
N ARG A 27 4.78 -0.21 11.75
CA ARG A 27 3.76 0.16 10.74
C ARG A 27 3.14 1.54 11.00
N GLU A 28 2.75 1.83 12.22
CA GLU A 28 2.13 3.12 12.56
C GLU A 28 3.12 4.28 12.51
N GLU A 29 4.38 4.06 12.90
CA GLU A 29 5.44 5.06 12.77
C GLU A 29 5.72 5.39 11.30
N ARG A 30 5.80 4.35 10.45
CA ARG A 30 5.96 4.51 9.00
C ARG A 30 4.77 5.24 8.37
N PHE A 31 3.53 4.93 8.76
CA PHE A 31 2.34 5.64 8.31
C PHE A 31 2.38 7.11 8.74
N THR A 32 2.79 7.39 9.97
CA THR A 32 2.95 8.77 10.44
C THR A 32 3.96 9.53 9.58
N ALA A 33 5.15 8.99 9.36
CA ALA A 33 6.17 9.61 8.52
C ALA A 33 5.69 9.84 7.07
N LEU A 34 4.93 8.89 6.52
CA LEU A 34 4.34 9.00 5.18
C LEU A 34 3.32 10.14 5.12
N ILE A 35 2.40 10.20 6.07
CA ILE A 35 1.37 11.25 6.13
C ILE A 35 2.00 12.62 6.37
N ASP A 36 2.97 12.72 7.27
CA ASP A 36 3.72 13.96 7.52
C ASP A 36 4.41 14.46 6.23
N ALA A 37 4.95 13.56 5.40
CA ALA A 37 5.54 13.92 4.12
C ALA A 37 4.49 14.42 3.11
N VAL A 38 3.30 13.81 3.07
CA VAL A 38 2.17 14.29 2.25
C VAL A 38 1.73 15.67 2.70
N GLU A 39 1.55 15.89 4.01
CA GLU A 39 1.17 17.21 4.56
C GLU A 39 2.22 18.29 4.23
N ALA A 40 3.51 17.96 4.41
CA ALA A 40 4.59 18.90 4.17
C ALA A 40 4.72 19.29 2.69
N ALA A 41 4.37 18.40 1.77
CA ALA A 41 4.42 18.64 0.32
C ALA A 41 3.11 19.21 -0.26
N ALA A 42 2.04 19.26 0.52
CA ALA A 42 0.75 19.73 0.03
C ALA A 42 0.78 21.23 -0.30
N GLU A 43 0.57 21.57 -1.57
CA GLU A 43 0.51 22.95 -2.06
C GLU A 43 -0.92 23.52 -2.00
N ARG A 44 -1.89 22.67 -1.63
CA ARG A 44 -3.32 23.00 -1.59
C ARG A 44 -4.00 22.30 -0.41
N PRO A 45 -5.09 22.85 0.11
CA PRO A 45 -5.78 22.27 1.26
C PRO A 45 -6.52 20.97 0.95
N ASP A 46 -6.84 20.72 -0.32
CA ASP A 46 -7.59 19.57 -0.83
C ASP A 46 -6.74 18.69 -1.78
N PRO A 47 -5.57 18.16 -1.36
CA PRO A 47 -4.72 17.37 -2.23
C PRO A 47 -5.46 16.11 -2.72
N LEU A 48 -5.21 15.73 -3.99
CA LEU A 48 -5.65 14.46 -4.56
C LEU A 48 -4.53 13.43 -4.36
N ILE A 49 -4.84 12.35 -3.66
CA ILE A 49 -3.89 11.32 -3.26
C ILE A 49 -4.35 9.97 -3.82
N LEU A 50 -3.43 9.21 -4.43
CA LEU A 50 -3.66 7.83 -4.86
C LEU A 50 -3.07 6.88 -3.83
N ASP A 51 -3.90 6.02 -3.21
CA ASP A 51 -3.44 4.94 -2.31
C ASP A 51 -3.37 3.63 -3.11
N LEU A 52 -2.16 3.23 -3.49
CA LEU A 52 -1.88 2.13 -4.41
C LEU A 52 -1.73 0.81 -3.64
N GLY A 53 -2.63 -0.14 -3.88
CA GLY A 53 -2.74 -1.37 -3.11
C GLY A 53 -3.27 -1.09 -1.71
N CYS A 54 -4.37 -0.35 -1.64
CA CYS A 54 -4.93 0.20 -0.41
C CYS A 54 -5.42 -0.87 0.59
N GLY A 55 -5.58 -2.12 0.15
CA GLY A 55 -6.25 -3.14 0.94
C GLY A 55 -7.65 -2.69 1.36
N PRO A 56 -8.03 -2.83 2.64
CA PRO A 56 -9.32 -2.36 3.13
C PRO A 56 -9.35 -0.84 3.44
N GLY A 57 -8.34 -0.06 3.01
CA GLY A 57 -8.30 1.39 3.16
C GLY A 57 -7.69 1.90 4.46
N SER A 58 -6.90 1.10 5.16
CA SER A 58 -6.32 1.47 6.47
C SER A 58 -5.46 2.74 6.41
N LEU A 59 -4.65 2.93 5.35
CA LEU A 59 -3.84 4.14 5.17
C LEU A 59 -4.72 5.30 4.68
N ALA A 60 -5.63 5.05 3.73
CA ALA A 60 -6.53 6.08 3.18
C ALA A 60 -7.34 6.79 4.28
N VAL A 61 -7.85 6.03 5.26
CA VAL A 61 -8.61 6.61 6.39
C VAL A 61 -7.72 7.46 7.28
N ARG A 62 -6.50 7.02 7.58
CA ARG A 62 -5.53 7.80 8.38
C ARG A 62 -5.10 9.10 7.68
N LEU A 63 -4.95 9.07 6.35
CA LEU A 63 -4.72 10.28 5.55
C LEU A 63 -5.87 11.28 5.73
N LEU A 64 -7.12 10.83 5.61
CA LEU A 64 -8.29 11.70 5.78
C LEU A 64 -8.54 12.13 7.23
N ASP A 65 -8.04 11.40 8.23
CA ASP A 65 -8.07 11.83 9.62
C ASP A 65 -7.13 13.01 9.87
N ARG A 66 -5.98 13.02 9.20
CA ARG A 66 -4.95 14.07 9.32
C ARG A 66 -5.18 15.23 8.36
N ILE A 67 -5.68 14.95 7.15
CA ILE A 67 -5.94 15.95 6.09
C ILE A 67 -7.41 15.85 5.68
N PRO A 68 -8.36 16.39 6.48
CA PRO A 68 -9.79 16.16 6.29
C PRO A 68 -10.37 16.67 4.96
N GLN A 69 -9.67 17.58 4.27
CA GLN A 69 -10.08 18.13 2.99
C GLN A 69 -9.47 17.38 1.80
N ALA A 70 -8.57 16.42 2.03
CA ALA A 70 -7.96 15.63 0.97
C ALA A 70 -9.03 14.81 0.21
N ASN A 71 -8.68 14.47 -1.03
CA ASN A 71 -9.41 13.50 -1.82
C ASN A 71 -8.51 12.28 -2.02
N VAL A 72 -8.94 11.12 -1.56
CA VAL A 72 -8.17 9.87 -1.66
C VAL A 72 -8.88 8.90 -2.59
N VAL A 73 -8.17 8.45 -3.63
CA VAL A 73 -8.57 7.33 -4.47
C VAL A 73 -7.81 6.10 -3.99
N ALA A 74 -8.50 5.21 -3.32
CA ALA A 74 -7.98 3.99 -2.74
C ALA A 74 -8.14 2.84 -3.76
N ILE A 75 -7.02 2.32 -4.27
CA ILE A 75 -6.97 1.42 -5.42
C ILE A 75 -6.46 0.05 -4.96
N ASP A 76 -7.21 -1.00 -5.26
CA ASP A 76 -6.79 -2.39 -5.01
C ASP A 76 -7.43 -3.33 -6.04
N ALA A 77 -6.88 -4.54 -6.20
CA ALA A 77 -7.43 -5.58 -7.05
C ALA A 77 -8.21 -6.64 -6.27
N ASP A 78 -8.10 -6.67 -4.94
CA ASP A 78 -8.73 -7.72 -4.13
C ASP A 78 -10.17 -7.37 -3.76
N PRO A 79 -11.17 -8.12 -4.29
CA PRO A 79 -12.58 -7.80 -4.10
C PRO A 79 -13.04 -7.98 -2.64
N VAL A 80 -12.36 -8.82 -1.85
CA VAL A 80 -12.68 -8.99 -0.41
C VAL A 80 -12.25 -7.77 0.37
N LEU A 81 -11.02 -7.29 0.16
CA LEU A 81 -10.47 -6.11 0.84
C LEU A 81 -11.25 -4.85 0.47
N LEU A 82 -11.53 -4.66 -0.83
CA LEU A 82 -12.34 -3.54 -1.31
C LEU A 82 -13.75 -3.54 -0.74
N ALA A 83 -14.40 -4.70 -0.66
CA ALA A 83 -15.75 -4.79 -0.09
C ALA A 83 -15.77 -4.44 1.40
N LEU A 84 -14.75 -4.86 2.17
CA LEU A 84 -14.58 -4.48 3.57
C LEU A 84 -14.40 -2.97 3.70
N GLY A 85 -13.50 -2.38 2.90
CA GLY A 85 -13.25 -0.94 2.90
C GLY A 85 -14.48 -0.14 2.51
N GLN A 86 -15.17 -0.53 1.45
CA GLN A 86 -16.39 0.12 0.98
C GLN A 86 -17.52 0.06 2.01
N ALA A 87 -17.72 -1.09 2.67
CA ALA A 87 -18.76 -1.23 3.70
C ALA A 87 -18.42 -0.45 4.98
N ALA A 88 -17.13 -0.36 5.34
CA ALA A 88 -16.71 0.35 6.55
C ALA A 88 -16.62 1.86 6.38
N TYR A 89 -16.17 2.33 5.20
CA TYR A 89 -15.72 3.70 4.98
C TYR A 89 -16.25 4.35 3.69
N GLY A 90 -17.06 3.66 2.89
CA GLY A 90 -17.52 4.15 1.58
C GLY A 90 -18.32 5.44 1.61
N GLU A 91 -18.91 5.79 2.76
CA GLU A 91 -19.62 7.06 2.96
C GLU A 91 -18.71 8.21 3.46
N ARG A 92 -17.43 7.92 3.67
CA ARG A 92 -16.50 8.94 4.16
C ARG A 92 -16.23 9.98 3.08
N ALA A 93 -16.48 11.24 3.39
CA ALA A 93 -16.20 12.35 2.49
C ALA A 93 -14.71 12.34 2.08
N GLY A 94 -14.46 12.55 0.78
CA GLY A 94 -13.12 12.55 0.20
C GLY A 94 -12.52 11.16 -0.06
N LEU A 95 -13.21 10.05 0.25
CA LEU A 95 -12.73 8.69 -0.03
C LEU A 95 -13.50 8.05 -1.18
N ARG A 96 -12.77 7.48 -2.14
CA ARG A 96 -13.31 6.66 -3.21
C ARG A 96 -12.46 5.40 -3.39
N PHE A 97 -13.10 4.24 -3.37
CA PHE A 97 -12.45 2.97 -3.72
C PHE A 97 -12.53 2.72 -5.23
N ALA A 98 -11.47 2.16 -5.79
CA ALA A 98 -11.37 1.76 -7.20
C ALA A 98 -10.84 0.32 -7.31
N ASP A 99 -11.61 -0.53 -7.98
CA ASP A 99 -11.23 -1.92 -8.28
C ASP A 99 -10.37 -1.93 -9.55
N GLN A 100 -9.05 -1.92 -9.38
CA GLN A 100 -8.09 -1.93 -10.48
C GLN A 100 -6.85 -2.74 -10.12
N ASP A 101 -6.36 -3.52 -11.07
CA ASP A 101 -5.07 -4.19 -10.99
C ASP A 101 -3.97 -3.26 -11.51
N LEU A 102 -3.05 -2.87 -10.64
CA LEU A 102 -1.92 -1.99 -10.98
C LEU A 102 -0.97 -2.61 -12.03
N ARG A 103 -1.08 -3.91 -12.28
CA ARG A 103 -0.33 -4.62 -13.34
C ARG A 103 -1.01 -4.49 -14.71
N ALA A 104 -2.29 -4.18 -14.74
CA ALA A 104 -3.06 -4.10 -15.97
C ALA A 104 -2.77 -2.81 -16.73
N PRO A 105 -2.43 -2.87 -18.03
CA PRO A 105 -2.27 -1.66 -18.84
C PRO A 105 -3.54 -0.81 -18.85
N GLY A 106 -3.40 0.51 -18.69
CA GLY A 106 -4.52 1.46 -18.73
C GLY A 106 -5.25 1.63 -17.40
N TRP A 107 -4.74 1.12 -16.29
CA TRP A 107 -5.37 1.24 -14.97
C TRP A 107 -5.57 2.71 -14.54
N VAL A 108 -4.64 3.60 -14.90
CA VAL A 108 -4.76 5.05 -14.64
C VAL A 108 -5.97 5.64 -15.36
N GLY A 109 -6.19 5.30 -16.62
CA GLY A 109 -7.37 5.77 -17.36
C GLY A 109 -8.69 5.27 -16.76
N ALA A 110 -8.69 4.04 -16.23
CA ALA A 110 -9.88 3.41 -15.66
C ALA A 110 -10.32 4.03 -14.32
N ILE A 111 -9.41 4.64 -13.56
CA ILE A 111 -9.77 5.31 -12.30
C ILE A 111 -10.41 6.70 -12.48
N CYS A 112 -10.45 7.23 -13.68
CA CYS A 112 -11.18 8.45 -14.06
C CYS A 112 -10.88 9.62 -13.09
N LEU A 113 -9.65 10.13 -13.11
CA LEU A 113 -9.26 11.29 -12.30
C LEU A 113 -9.75 12.60 -12.94
N ASP A 114 -10.29 13.51 -12.15
CA ASP A 114 -10.71 14.83 -12.60
C ASP A 114 -9.52 15.77 -12.85
N ARG A 115 -8.38 15.48 -12.23
CA ARG A 115 -7.15 16.25 -12.33
C ARG A 115 -5.94 15.37 -12.00
N PRO A 116 -4.71 15.78 -12.37
CA PRO A 116 -3.52 15.10 -11.92
C PRO A 116 -3.42 15.05 -10.40
N ALA A 117 -2.92 13.94 -9.86
CA ALA A 117 -2.79 13.74 -8.42
C ALA A 117 -1.57 14.50 -7.87
N ASP A 118 -1.69 14.94 -6.63
CA ASP A 118 -0.66 15.68 -5.89
C ASP A 118 0.34 14.72 -5.22
N ALA A 119 -0.10 13.50 -4.89
CA ALA A 119 0.74 12.45 -4.36
C ALA A 119 0.19 11.06 -4.69
N ALA A 120 1.07 10.07 -4.69
CA ALA A 120 0.74 8.65 -4.62
C ALA A 120 1.42 8.03 -3.41
N VAL A 121 0.73 7.15 -2.72
CA VAL A 121 1.24 6.41 -1.56
C VAL A 121 1.09 4.92 -1.79
N SER A 122 1.99 4.10 -1.28
CA SER A 122 1.89 2.64 -1.32
C SER A 122 2.56 2.02 -0.10
N THR A 123 2.06 0.86 0.30
CA THR A 123 2.70 -0.01 1.31
C THR A 123 2.73 -1.46 0.85
N THR A 124 2.49 -1.69 -0.43
CA THR A 124 2.23 -3.01 -1.02
C THR A 124 2.97 -3.24 -2.34
N ALA A 125 3.87 -2.32 -2.74
CA ALA A 125 4.58 -2.43 -4.01
C ALA A 125 5.47 -3.69 -4.12
N HIS A 126 5.83 -4.31 -2.98
CA HIS A 126 6.53 -5.60 -2.93
C HIS A 126 5.70 -6.78 -3.46
N TRP A 127 4.38 -6.64 -3.58
CA TRP A 127 3.52 -7.66 -4.19
C TRP A 127 3.54 -7.63 -5.72
N LEU A 128 4.05 -6.56 -6.32
CA LEU A 128 4.19 -6.47 -7.77
C LEU A 128 5.39 -7.31 -8.22
N PRO A 129 5.24 -8.12 -9.28
CA PRO A 129 6.39 -8.73 -9.94
C PRO A 129 7.40 -7.68 -10.41
N ALA A 130 8.68 -7.99 -10.34
CA ALA A 130 9.75 -7.04 -10.68
C ALA A 130 9.66 -6.51 -12.11
N ASP A 131 9.12 -7.31 -13.04
CA ASP A 131 8.88 -6.94 -14.44
C ASP A 131 7.65 -6.05 -14.63
N ALA A 132 6.66 -6.09 -13.73
CA ALA A 132 5.48 -5.22 -13.76
C ALA A 132 5.76 -3.82 -13.19
N LEU A 133 6.70 -3.68 -12.27
CA LEU A 133 6.99 -2.44 -11.58
C LEU A 133 7.35 -1.26 -12.50
N PRO A 134 8.18 -1.40 -13.55
CA PRO A 134 8.49 -0.29 -14.49
C PRO A 134 7.26 0.20 -15.24
N ALA A 135 6.38 -0.70 -15.69
CA ALA A 135 5.16 -0.33 -16.39
C ALA A 135 4.19 0.41 -15.46
N MET A 136 3.99 -0.09 -14.25
CA MET A 136 3.18 0.57 -13.21
C MET A 136 3.71 1.97 -12.89
N CYS A 137 5.02 2.14 -12.68
CA CYS A 137 5.62 3.46 -12.43
C CYS A 137 5.43 4.42 -13.60
N THR A 138 5.55 3.92 -14.84
CA THR A 138 5.36 4.74 -16.05
C THR A 138 3.92 5.22 -16.18
N GLU A 139 2.93 4.34 -15.98
CA GLU A 139 1.53 4.76 -15.96
C GLU A 139 1.22 5.72 -14.82
N LEU A 140 1.71 5.43 -13.61
CA LEU A 140 1.54 6.31 -12.46
C LEU A 140 2.04 7.74 -12.75
N ALA A 141 3.21 7.86 -13.39
CA ALA A 141 3.76 9.18 -13.74
C ALA A 141 2.79 10.00 -14.61
N THR A 142 1.95 9.38 -15.43
CA THR A 142 0.94 10.09 -16.24
C THR A 142 -0.25 10.60 -15.41
N ALA A 143 -0.46 10.03 -14.22
CA ALA A 143 -1.53 10.42 -13.30
C ALA A 143 -1.14 11.53 -12.34
N LEU A 144 0.16 11.80 -12.21
CA LEU A 144 0.73 12.75 -11.26
C LEU A 144 1.01 14.11 -11.90
N ARG A 145 0.88 15.19 -11.13
CA ARG A 145 1.39 16.50 -11.57
C ARG A 145 2.93 16.55 -11.49
N PRO A 146 3.59 17.42 -12.27
CA PRO A 146 5.01 17.72 -12.05
C PRO A 146 5.27 18.13 -10.58
N GLY A 147 6.33 17.63 -9.99
CA GLY A 147 6.66 17.84 -8.58
C GLY A 147 5.85 17.02 -7.58
N ALA A 148 4.90 16.19 -8.04
CA ALA A 148 4.15 15.28 -7.16
C ALA A 148 5.06 14.20 -6.56
N LEU A 149 4.65 13.68 -5.39
CA LEU A 149 5.40 12.65 -4.69
C LEU A 149 4.83 11.26 -4.95
N LEU A 150 5.73 10.27 -5.07
CA LEU A 150 5.43 8.88 -4.74
C LEU A 150 6.12 8.54 -3.43
N LEU A 151 5.34 8.04 -2.47
CA LEU A 151 5.79 7.59 -1.16
C LEU A 151 5.52 6.10 -1.01
N ASN A 152 6.57 5.27 -1.06
CA ASN A 152 6.46 3.82 -0.88
C ASN A 152 7.04 3.39 0.47
N GLY A 153 6.15 3.04 1.40
CA GLY A 153 6.51 2.50 2.71
C GLY A 153 6.57 0.97 2.67
N ASP A 154 7.77 0.40 2.50
CA ASP A 154 7.91 -1.03 2.24
C ASP A 154 9.21 -1.62 2.81
N HIS A 155 9.32 -2.96 2.80
CA HIS A 155 10.56 -3.67 3.06
C HIS A 155 11.43 -3.66 1.81
N LEU A 156 12.33 -2.67 1.69
CA LEU A 156 13.20 -2.49 0.54
C LEU A 156 14.64 -2.89 0.91
N GLN A 157 15.04 -4.05 0.41
CA GLN A 157 16.31 -4.69 0.76
C GLN A 157 17.48 -4.16 -0.08
N GLU A 158 18.67 -4.18 0.51
CA GLU A 158 19.90 -4.07 -0.26
C GLU A 158 20.16 -5.37 -1.02
N ASP A 159 20.75 -5.26 -2.21
CA ASP A 159 21.19 -6.43 -2.97
C ASP A 159 22.31 -7.15 -2.25
N GLN A 160 22.07 -8.41 -1.89
CA GLN A 160 23.05 -9.24 -1.19
C GLN A 160 24.33 -9.51 -2.00
N THR A 161 24.25 -9.44 -3.32
CA THR A 161 25.42 -9.64 -4.19
C THR A 161 26.31 -8.41 -4.26
N VAL A 162 25.71 -7.22 -4.07
CA VAL A 162 26.39 -5.92 -4.13
C VAL A 162 26.78 -5.43 -2.73
N ALA A 163 25.89 -5.57 -1.76
CA ALA A 163 26.05 -5.04 -0.40
C ALA A 163 25.71 -6.09 0.69
N PRO A 164 26.41 -7.23 0.75
CA PRO A 164 26.05 -8.36 1.62
C PRO A 164 26.00 -8.00 3.10
N THR A 165 26.87 -7.12 3.54
CA THR A 165 26.90 -6.69 4.96
C THR A 165 25.71 -5.81 5.29
N LEU A 166 25.35 -4.84 4.43
CA LEU A 166 24.19 -3.96 4.65
C LEU A 166 22.88 -4.77 4.61
N ALA A 167 22.72 -5.66 3.65
CA ALA A 167 21.57 -6.55 3.57
C ALA A 167 21.40 -7.40 4.85
N ARG A 168 22.48 -8.00 5.36
CA ARG A 168 22.46 -8.76 6.61
C ARG A 168 22.11 -7.89 7.82
N LEU A 169 22.71 -6.70 7.92
CA LEU A 169 22.44 -5.78 9.05
C LEU A 169 21.01 -5.24 8.98
N GLY A 170 20.50 -4.92 7.79
CA GLY A 170 19.12 -4.46 7.60
C GLY A 170 18.10 -5.46 8.12
N ARG A 171 18.20 -6.73 7.73
CA ARG A 171 17.35 -7.81 8.25
C ARG A 171 17.48 -7.98 9.77
N ALA A 172 18.72 -8.02 10.29
CA ALA A 172 18.94 -8.17 11.73
C ALA A 172 18.32 -7.03 12.56
N LEU A 173 18.24 -5.81 12.04
CA LEU A 173 17.58 -4.68 12.70
C LEU A 173 16.06 -4.86 12.76
N VAL A 174 15.44 -5.29 11.65
CA VAL A 174 14.00 -5.60 11.61
C VAL A 174 13.65 -6.75 12.56
N GLU A 175 14.41 -7.85 12.55
CA GLU A 175 14.21 -8.99 13.46
C GLU A 175 14.30 -8.56 14.94
N ARG A 176 15.28 -7.73 15.29
CA ARG A 176 15.42 -7.21 16.66
C ARG A 176 14.33 -6.23 17.05
N ALA A 177 13.82 -5.42 16.11
CA ALA A 177 12.65 -4.56 16.34
C ALA A 177 11.41 -5.41 16.63
N ALA A 178 11.17 -6.43 15.82
CA ALA A 178 10.09 -7.38 16.04
C ALA A 178 10.17 -8.04 17.43
N GLN A 179 11.34 -8.51 17.82
CA GLN A 179 11.55 -9.12 19.16
C GLN A 179 11.26 -8.15 20.32
N ARG A 180 11.50 -6.86 20.15
CA ARG A 180 11.24 -5.86 21.20
C ARG A 180 9.78 -5.39 21.27
N ASN A 181 9.14 -5.29 20.11
CA ASN A 181 7.88 -4.55 19.96
C ASN A 181 6.66 -5.45 19.75
N LEU A 182 6.87 -6.73 19.41
CA LEU A 182 5.73 -7.63 19.20
C LEU A 182 5.34 -8.33 20.50
N PRO A 183 4.02 -8.43 20.77
CA PRO A 183 3.52 -9.35 21.79
C PRO A 183 3.92 -10.78 21.46
N SER A 184 4.00 -11.64 22.46
CA SER A 184 4.58 -13.00 22.43
C SER A 184 4.00 -13.95 21.37
N ALA A 185 2.85 -13.63 20.76
CA ALA A 185 2.32 -14.21 19.51
C ALA A 185 1.23 -13.29 18.95
N PRO A 186 1.16 -13.05 17.64
CA PRO A 186 -0.04 -12.46 17.04
C PRO A 186 -1.23 -13.39 17.30
N ALA A 187 -2.38 -12.82 17.63
CA ALA A 187 -3.61 -13.58 17.85
C ALA A 187 -4.06 -14.34 16.59
N GLU A 188 -3.62 -13.88 15.42
CA GLU A 188 -3.96 -14.44 14.11
C GLU A 188 -2.84 -14.13 13.11
N ASP A 189 -2.47 -15.11 12.29
CA ASP A 189 -1.54 -14.93 11.18
C ASP A 189 -2.27 -14.60 9.86
N TRP A 190 -1.50 -14.27 8.82
CA TRP A 190 -2.01 -13.99 7.47
C TRP A 190 -2.93 -15.09 6.94
N LYS A 191 -2.51 -16.35 7.07
CA LYS A 191 -3.25 -17.50 6.55
C LYS A 191 -4.56 -17.70 7.30
N GLY A 192 -4.53 -17.58 8.63
CA GLY A 192 -5.72 -17.68 9.48
C GLY A 192 -6.74 -16.60 9.16
N TRP A 193 -6.29 -15.35 8.98
CA TRP A 193 -7.16 -14.25 8.60
C TRP A 193 -7.86 -14.51 7.25
N TRP A 194 -7.11 -14.92 6.21
CA TRP A 194 -7.69 -15.20 4.90
C TRP A 194 -8.65 -16.38 4.92
N GLN A 195 -8.32 -17.47 5.65
CA GLN A 195 -9.22 -18.60 5.81
C GLN A 195 -10.54 -18.19 6.45
N ALA A 196 -10.48 -17.36 7.49
CA ALA A 196 -11.66 -16.89 8.17
C ALA A 196 -12.47 -15.90 7.34
N ALA A 197 -11.82 -14.92 6.70
CA ALA A 197 -12.49 -13.90 5.88
C ALA A 197 -13.18 -14.49 4.65
N THR A 198 -12.53 -15.43 3.96
CA THR A 198 -13.15 -16.11 2.80
C THR A 198 -14.26 -17.09 3.18
N ALA A 199 -14.32 -17.53 4.42
CA ALA A 199 -15.41 -18.35 4.97
C ALA A 199 -16.59 -17.52 5.50
N GLU A 200 -16.47 -16.18 5.61
CA GLU A 200 -17.54 -15.28 6.06
C GLU A 200 -18.70 -15.28 5.04
N PRO A 201 -19.93 -15.67 5.43
CA PRO A 201 -21.06 -15.74 4.50
C PRO A 201 -21.39 -14.40 3.82
N ALA A 202 -21.14 -13.27 4.49
CA ALA A 202 -21.36 -11.95 3.93
C ALA A 202 -20.33 -11.58 2.81
N LEU A 203 -19.20 -12.28 2.75
CA LEU A 203 -18.12 -12.08 1.75
C LEU A 203 -18.07 -13.21 0.70
N ALA A 204 -19.02 -14.15 0.69
CA ALA A 204 -18.98 -15.32 -0.19
C ALA A 204 -18.87 -14.98 -1.69
N GLY A 205 -19.53 -13.91 -2.14
CA GLY A 205 -19.45 -13.44 -3.53
C GLY A 205 -18.07 -12.90 -3.88
N GLN A 206 -17.50 -12.11 -2.99
CA GLN A 206 -16.16 -11.53 -3.12
C GLN A 206 -15.06 -12.57 -3.02
N ALA A 207 -15.23 -13.56 -2.14
CA ALA A 207 -14.31 -14.70 -2.03
C ALA A 207 -14.29 -15.52 -3.35
N ALA A 208 -15.47 -15.78 -3.95
CA ALA A 208 -15.56 -16.46 -5.24
C ALA A 208 -14.92 -15.62 -6.38
N GLU A 209 -15.09 -14.30 -6.36
CA GLU A 209 -14.43 -13.40 -7.32
C GLU A 209 -12.92 -13.40 -7.17
N ARG A 210 -12.43 -13.33 -5.93
CA ARG A 210 -11.00 -13.40 -5.61
C ARG A 210 -10.36 -14.68 -6.16
N GLU A 211 -11.04 -15.81 -5.99
CA GLU A 211 -10.59 -17.10 -6.53
C GLU A 211 -10.56 -17.09 -8.07
N ARG A 212 -11.58 -16.52 -8.73
CA ARG A 212 -11.59 -16.37 -10.20
C ARG A 212 -10.44 -15.51 -10.73
N ARG A 213 -10.05 -14.49 -9.98
CA ARG A 213 -8.89 -13.62 -10.31
C ARG A 213 -7.55 -14.27 -9.97
N ARG A 214 -7.55 -15.43 -9.31
CA ARG A 214 -6.35 -16.18 -8.86
C ARG A 214 -5.39 -15.36 -7.98
N LEU A 215 -5.91 -14.39 -7.25
CA LEU A 215 -5.09 -13.50 -6.40
C LEU A 215 -4.40 -14.25 -5.25
N SER A 216 -4.84 -15.46 -4.90
CA SER A 216 -4.18 -16.34 -3.93
C SER A 216 -2.92 -17.03 -4.48
N GLU A 217 -2.81 -17.17 -5.82
CA GLU A 217 -1.69 -17.84 -6.48
C GLU A 217 -0.53 -16.89 -6.78
N ASP A 218 -0.81 -15.59 -6.92
CA ASP A 218 0.16 -14.56 -7.31
C ASP A 218 1.14 -14.15 -6.18
N HIS A 219 0.99 -14.71 -4.99
CA HIS A 219 1.81 -14.36 -3.82
C HIS A 219 3.08 -15.23 -3.74
N HIS A 220 3.79 -15.36 -4.82
CA HIS A 220 5.10 -16.01 -4.86
C HIS A 220 6.21 -15.00 -4.54
N GLY A 221 6.24 -14.58 -3.26
CA GLY A 221 7.39 -13.95 -2.61
C GLY A 221 8.14 -12.90 -3.43
N SER A 222 7.99 -11.69 -3.12
CA SER A 222 8.99 -10.63 -2.93
C SER A 222 10.23 -10.57 -3.88
N GLU A 223 10.09 -10.85 -5.18
CA GLU A 223 11.21 -10.62 -6.11
C GLU A 223 11.50 -9.12 -6.32
N SER A 224 10.52 -8.25 -6.04
CA SER A 224 10.63 -6.80 -6.17
C SER A 224 10.99 -6.05 -4.89
N VAL A 225 11.56 -6.72 -3.91
CA VAL A 225 11.96 -6.08 -2.64
C VAL A 225 13.29 -5.34 -2.70
N LEU A 226 14.02 -5.39 -3.80
CA LEU A 226 15.31 -4.71 -3.88
C LEU A 226 15.10 -3.21 -4.08
N LEU A 227 15.69 -2.40 -3.20
CA LEU A 227 15.70 -0.94 -3.30
C LEU A 227 16.17 -0.47 -4.69
N ALA A 228 17.23 -1.09 -5.22
CA ALA A 228 17.79 -0.74 -6.51
C ALA A 228 16.81 -0.94 -7.68
N VAL A 229 15.94 -1.94 -7.61
CA VAL A 229 14.89 -2.20 -8.62
C VAL A 229 13.86 -1.08 -8.61
N HIS A 230 13.38 -0.68 -7.43
CA HIS A 230 12.45 0.45 -7.28
C HIS A 230 13.06 1.77 -7.79
N VAL A 231 14.29 2.09 -7.37
CA VAL A 231 14.99 3.30 -7.81
C VAL A 231 15.16 3.32 -9.32
N SER A 232 15.50 2.18 -9.93
CA SER A 232 15.66 2.08 -11.39
C SER A 232 14.35 2.29 -12.13
N ALA A 233 13.26 1.64 -11.68
CA ALA A 233 11.94 1.78 -12.28
C ALA A 233 11.42 3.23 -12.19
N LEU A 234 11.57 3.87 -11.04
CA LEU A 234 11.17 5.26 -10.81
C LEU A 234 11.96 6.23 -11.68
N ARG A 235 13.27 6.07 -11.79
CA ARG A 235 14.09 6.92 -12.69
C ARG A 235 13.67 6.78 -14.15
N ALA A 236 13.42 5.55 -14.59
CA ALA A 236 12.95 5.29 -15.95
C ALA A 236 11.57 5.92 -16.23
N ALA A 237 10.72 6.04 -15.20
CA ALA A 237 9.41 6.69 -15.28
C ALA A 237 9.45 8.22 -15.15
N GLY A 238 10.63 8.85 -15.00
CA GLY A 238 10.78 10.29 -14.95
C GLY A 238 10.83 10.92 -13.55
N PHE A 239 10.94 10.12 -12.50
CA PHE A 239 11.20 10.64 -11.16
C PHE A 239 12.67 11.05 -11.03
N THR A 240 12.93 12.28 -10.57
CA THR A 240 14.26 12.91 -10.58
C THR A 240 14.95 12.88 -9.22
N GLU A 241 14.21 13.09 -8.13
CA GLU A 241 14.72 13.02 -6.77
C GLU A 241 14.19 11.74 -6.10
N ILE A 242 15.09 10.86 -5.67
CA ILE A 242 14.70 9.58 -5.06
C ILE A 242 15.58 9.33 -3.84
N GLY A 243 14.95 9.11 -2.68
CA GLY A 243 15.66 8.86 -1.42
C GLY A 243 14.74 8.35 -0.30
N SER A 244 15.32 7.81 0.76
CA SER A 244 14.57 7.39 1.94
C SER A 244 14.35 8.56 2.89
N LEU A 245 13.11 8.83 3.29
CA LEU A 245 12.76 9.84 4.30
C LEU A 245 12.76 9.26 5.72
N TRP A 246 12.39 7.97 5.84
CA TRP A 246 12.41 7.25 7.10
C TRP A 246 12.94 5.83 6.85
N GLN A 247 13.64 5.27 7.83
CA GLN A 247 14.21 3.93 7.70
C GLN A 247 14.47 3.28 9.06
N HIS A 248 14.08 2.01 9.16
CA HIS A 248 14.51 1.11 10.23
C HIS A 248 14.93 -0.24 9.64
N GLY A 249 16.24 -0.46 9.53
CA GLY A 249 16.77 -1.61 8.80
C GLY A 249 16.39 -1.58 7.31
N GLU A 250 15.73 -2.62 6.84
CA GLU A 250 15.19 -2.71 5.46
C GLU A 250 13.75 -2.17 5.35
N ASN A 251 13.09 -1.87 6.47
CA ASN A 251 11.81 -1.18 6.47
C ASN A 251 12.04 0.30 6.18
N ARG A 252 11.54 0.80 5.04
CA ARG A 252 11.85 2.14 4.52
C ARG A 252 10.59 2.88 4.08
N LEU A 253 10.64 4.19 4.15
CA LEU A 253 9.78 5.08 3.39
C LEU A 253 10.61 5.69 2.24
N LEU A 254 10.49 5.11 1.06
CA LEU A 254 11.10 5.64 -0.16
C LEU A 254 10.23 6.76 -0.70
N CYS A 255 10.81 7.93 -0.91
CA CYS A 255 10.18 9.06 -1.56
C CYS A 255 10.79 9.26 -2.94
N ALA A 256 9.94 9.55 -3.93
CA ALA A 256 10.36 9.95 -5.27
C ALA A 256 9.54 11.15 -5.75
N VAL A 257 10.21 12.13 -6.36
CA VAL A 257 9.58 13.37 -6.89
C VAL A 257 9.53 13.28 -8.40
N LEU A 258 8.34 13.45 -8.98
CA LEU A 258 8.18 13.45 -10.44
C LEU A 258 8.82 14.71 -11.03
N GLY A 259 9.64 14.54 -12.06
CA GLY A 259 10.27 15.65 -12.79
C GLY A 259 9.24 16.55 -13.52
N SER A 260 9.73 17.68 -13.99
CA SER A 260 8.94 18.67 -14.76
C SER A 260 8.68 18.23 -16.18
#